data_78640d1c3c7c46d92899bd4ab5a500e9
#
_entry.id   78640d1c3c7c46d92899bd4ab5a500e9
#
_cell.length_a   1.000
_cell.length_b   1.000
_cell.length_c   1.000
_cell.angle_alpha   90.00
_cell.angle_beta   90.00
_cell.angle_gamma   90.00
#
_symmetry.space_group_name_H-M   'P 1'
#
loop_
_entity.id
_entity.type
_entity.pdbx_description
1 polymer ?
#
loop_
_entity_poly.entity_id
_entity_poly.type
_entity_poly.pdbx_seq_one_letter_code
_entity_poly.pdbx_strand_id
1 'polypeptide(L)'
;MQMRLWKATSPLATVTVLCRNAITQQVGFNLHFFVNSVTFIGKVIRHAQLTPDQVKIVCSQSGESYDRNKEKIDGFPISTPNGLPCKINFYTSTAFEGCDLFDKAGRIYIVSDGTATHSMLDVSPTIRQIAGRIRDTRYKEITHIFSESRYGRDVSYAQFKASTEKEIDKAERFLKLYAAAEEDLKPSIYTDMNYINKKTMTLDRNRLKLDMLNFRN
;
A
#
# COMPACT_ATOMS: atom_id res chain seq x y z
N MET A 1 22.80 0.41 2.55
CA MET A 1 21.78 0.46 1.47
C MET A 1 21.39 1.91 1.29
N GLN A 2 21.38 2.42 0.05
CA GLN A 2 21.07 3.82 -0.27
C GLN A 2 19.61 3.91 -0.72
N MET A 3 18.87 4.95 -0.29
CA MET A 3 17.51 5.21 -0.73
C MET A 3 17.49 6.30 -1.80
N ARG A 4 16.85 6.01 -2.91
CA ARG A 4 16.55 6.97 -3.98
C ARG A 4 15.07 7.33 -3.94
N LEU A 5 14.75 8.61 -3.86
CA LEU A 5 13.39 9.12 -3.91
C LEU A 5 13.01 9.45 -5.34
N TRP A 6 11.89 8.91 -5.81
CA TRP A 6 11.34 9.17 -7.14
C TRP A 6 9.91 9.70 -7.01
N LYS A 7 9.79 11.01 -7.05
CA LYS A 7 8.47 11.66 -7.09
C LYS A 7 7.84 11.42 -8.46
N ALA A 8 6.66 10.81 -8.47
CA ALA A 8 5.89 10.51 -9.66
C ALA A 8 4.54 11.22 -9.62
N THR A 9 4.09 11.78 -10.72
CA THR A 9 2.72 12.32 -10.84
C THR A 9 1.69 11.23 -10.70
N SER A 10 1.98 10.02 -11.25
CA SER A 10 1.17 8.82 -11.11
C SER A 10 2.08 7.63 -10.83
N PRO A 11 2.15 7.14 -9.58
CA PRO A 11 2.87 5.91 -9.26
C PRO A 11 2.41 4.72 -10.10
N LEU A 12 1.10 4.62 -10.36
CA LEU A 12 0.54 3.57 -11.21
C LEU A 12 1.11 3.57 -12.62
N ALA A 13 1.14 4.72 -13.27
CA ALA A 13 1.70 4.85 -14.62
C ALA A 13 3.21 4.54 -14.63
N THR A 14 3.94 5.04 -13.63
CA THR A 14 5.39 4.82 -13.50
C THR A 14 5.71 3.33 -13.33
N VAL A 15 5.03 2.63 -12.42
CA VAL A 15 5.22 1.19 -12.21
C VAL A 15 4.82 0.39 -13.45
N THR A 16 3.72 0.76 -14.12
CA THR A 16 3.28 0.13 -15.37
C THR A 16 4.36 0.21 -16.45
N VAL A 17 4.96 1.39 -16.63
CA VAL A 17 6.05 1.58 -17.62
C VAL A 17 7.29 0.76 -17.24
N LEU A 18 7.66 0.75 -15.95
CA LEU A 18 8.80 -0.06 -15.48
C LEU A 18 8.58 -1.55 -15.75
N CYS A 19 7.39 -2.08 -15.46
CA CYS A 19 7.04 -3.47 -15.73
C CYS A 19 7.11 -3.79 -17.23
N ARG A 20 6.50 -2.97 -18.07
CA ARG A 20 6.52 -3.13 -19.51
C ARG A 20 7.95 -3.13 -20.07
N ASN A 21 8.76 -2.15 -19.65
CA ASN A 21 10.16 -2.06 -20.08
C ASN A 21 10.99 -3.27 -19.61
N ALA A 22 10.76 -3.77 -18.41
CA ALA A 22 11.46 -4.95 -17.90
C ALA A 22 11.22 -6.20 -18.75
N ILE A 23 10.01 -6.35 -19.29
CA ILE A 23 9.66 -7.46 -20.19
C ILE A 23 10.21 -7.23 -21.60
N THR A 24 9.96 -6.06 -22.19
CA THR A 24 10.30 -5.78 -23.60
C THR A 24 11.80 -5.64 -23.82
N GLN A 25 12.52 -5.03 -22.89
CA GLN A 25 13.97 -4.77 -22.99
C GLN A 25 14.83 -5.88 -22.39
N GLN A 26 14.22 -6.94 -21.82
CA GLN A 26 14.91 -8.07 -21.18
C GLN A 26 16.03 -7.63 -20.22
N VAL A 27 15.75 -6.61 -19.40
CA VAL A 27 16.74 -6.08 -18.46
C VAL A 27 17.32 -7.18 -17.56
N GLY A 28 18.61 -7.11 -17.24
CA GLY A 28 19.34 -8.12 -16.48
C GLY A 28 19.05 -8.18 -14.97
N PHE A 29 17.87 -7.68 -14.53
CA PHE A 29 17.45 -7.69 -13.13
C PHE A 29 15.95 -7.94 -13.02
N ASN A 30 15.53 -8.40 -11.84
CA ASN A 30 14.13 -8.59 -11.50
C ASN A 30 13.60 -7.40 -10.69
N LEU A 31 12.33 -7.08 -10.87
CA LEU A 31 11.67 -5.99 -10.16
C LEU A 31 10.90 -6.53 -8.96
N HIS A 32 11.15 -5.98 -7.77
CA HIS A 32 10.44 -6.32 -6.55
C HIS A 32 9.73 -5.06 -6.03
N PHE A 33 8.41 -5.01 -6.20
CA PHE A 33 7.57 -3.91 -5.77
C PHE A 33 6.89 -4.23 -4.44
N PHE A 34 7.15 -3.41 -3.45
CA PHE A 34 6.46 -3.42 -2.16
C PHE A 34 5.36 -2.35 -2.20
N VAL A 35 4.11 -2.78 -2.33
CA VAL A 35 2.95 -1.91 -2.49
C VAL A 35 1.74 -2.45 -1.73
N ASN A 36 1.26 -1.73 -0.73
CA ASN A 36 0.17 -2.20 0.12
C ASN A 36 -1.22 -2.01 -0.52
N SER A 37 -1.39 -2.49 -1.76
CA SER A 37 -2.67 -2.42 -2.47
C SER A 37 -2.79 -3.48 -3.57
N VAL A 38 -3.61 -4.50 -3.34
CA VAL A 38 -3.91 -5.53 -4.35
C VAL A 38 -4.63 -4.93 -5.56
N THR A 39 -5.49 -3.94 -5.34
CA THR A 39 -6.16 -3.21 -6.44
C THR A 39 -5.16 -2.48 -7.34
N PHE A 40 -4.11 -1.90 -6.75
CA PHE A 40 -3.03 -1.28 -7.53
C PHE A 40 -2.30 -2.34 -8.38
N ILE A 41 -1.96 -3.48 -7.78
CA ILE A 41 -1.30 -4.60 -8.48
C ILE A 41 -2.13 -5.05 -9.68
N GLY A 42 -3.43 -5.28 -9.51
CA GLY A 42 -4.33 -5.67 -10.60
C GLY A 42 -4.38 -4.63 -11.72
N LYS A 43 -4.41 -3.33 -11.39
CA LYS A 43 -4.34 -2.27 -12.41
C LYS A 43 -3.02 -2.30 -13.18
N VAL A 44 -1.87 -2.50 -12.51
CA VAL A 44 -0.57 -2.62 -13.18
C VAL A 44 -0.56 -3.82 -14.13
N ILE A 45 -1.03 -4.98 -13.68
CA ILE A 45 -1.10 -6.21 -14.49
C ILE A 45 -1.88 -5.94 -15.78
N ARG A 46 -3.08 -5.38 -15.69
CA ARG A 46 -3.91 -5.04 -16.85
C ARG A 46 -3.25 -4.03 -17.78
N HIS A 47 -2.77 -2.92 -17.22
CA HIS A 47 -2.21 -1.85 -18.03
C HIS A 47 -0.87 -2.22 -18.69
N ALA A 48 -0.06 -3.05 -18.05
CA ALA A 48 1.21 -3.53 -18.60
C ALA A 48 1.03 -4.80 -19.44
N GLN A 49 -0.18 -5.38 -19.48
CA GLN A 49 -0.51 -6.63 -20.20
C GLN A 49 0.41 -7.79 -19.80
N LEU A 50 0.61 -7.94 -18.49
CA LEU A 50 1.48 -8.99 -17.95
C LEU A 50 0.78 -10.36 -17.99
N THR A 51 1.59 -11.41 -18.08
CA THR A 51 1.13 -12.80 -18.04
C THR A 51 1.48 -13.47 -16.70
N PRO A 52 0.77 -14.54 -16.28
CA PRO A 52 0.99 -15.18 -14.99
C PRO A 52 2.41 -15.72 -14.77
N ASP A 53 3.11 -16.14 -15.83
CA ASP A 53 4.49 -16.63 -15.80
C ASP A 53 5.53 -15.51 -15.57
N GLN A 54 5.16 -14.27 -15.87
CA GLN A 54 6.02 -13.09 -15.69
C GLN A 54 5.96 -12.51 -14.29
N VAL A 55 4.90 -12.86 -13.51
CA VAL A 55 4.55 -12.15 -12.29
C VAL A 55 4.42 -13.08 -11.09
N LYS A 56 5.06 -12.74 -9.99
CA LYS A 56 4.82 -13.30 -8.66
C LYS A 56 4.03 -12.29 -7.82
N ILE A 57 2.94 -12.74 -7.19
CA ILE A 57 2.12 -11.88 -6.32
C ILE A 57 2.03 -12.52 -4.94
N VAL A 58 2.44 -11.78 -3.91
CA VAL A 58 2.36 -12.20 -2.50
C VAL A 58 1.44 -11.24 -1.76
N CYS A 59 0.27 -11.73 -1.40
CA CYS A 59 -0.73 -10.98 -0.62
C CYS A 59 -1.47 -11.94 0.33
N SER A 60 -2.39 -11.41 1.14
CA SER A 60 -3.15 -12.22 2.10
C SER A 60 -3.90 -13.37 1.41
N GLN A 61 -3.76 -14.57 1.98
CA GLN A 61 -4.40 -15.82 1.55
C GLN A 61 -5.45 -16.31 2.57
N SER A 62 -5.82 -15.52 3.56
CA SER A 62 -6.72 -15.93 4.63
C SER A 62 -8.19 -15.65 4.30
N GLY A 63 -9.04 -16.69 4.42
CA GLY A 63 -10.50 -16.60 4.36
C GLY A 63 -11.06 -15.77 3.22
N GLU A 64 -12.07 -14.95 3.49
CA GLU A 64 -12.71 -14.05 2.51
C GLU A 64 -11.74 -13.08 1.79
N SER A 65 -10.55 -12.85 2.34
CA SER A 65 -9.55 -12.00 1.69
C SER A 65 -8.93 -12.66 0.47
N TYR A 66 -8.86 -13.99 0.41
CA TYR A 66 -8.31 -14.73 -0.71
C TYR A 66 -9.12 -14.51 -1.98
N ASP A 67 -10.43 -14.75 -1.92
CA ASP A 67 -11.32 -14.64 -3.09
C ASP A 67 -11.38 -13.20 -3.61
N ARG A 68 -11.54 -12.24 -2.70
CA ARG A 68 -11.51 -10.81 -3.05
C ARG A 68 -10.18 -10.36 -3.66
N ASN A 69 -9.06 -10.90 -3.19
CA ASN A 69 -7.75 -10.57 -3.74
C ASN A 69 -7.59 -11.20 -5.13
N LYS A 70 -8.04 -12.44 -5.29
CA LYS A 70 -7.98 -13.16 -6.55
C LYS A 70 -8.79 -12.47 -7.66
N GLU A 71 -9.98 -11.98 -7.33
CA GLU A 71 -10.81 -11.17 -8.22
C GLU A 71 -10.11 -9.87 -8.67
N LYS A 72 -9.48 -9.16 -7.72
CA LYS A 72 -8.78 -7.90 -8.03
C LYS A 72 -7.58 -8.04 -8.96
N ILE A 73 -6.97 -9.22 -9.00
CA ILE A 73 -5.81 -9.54 -9.84
C ILE A 73 -6.16 -10.46 -11.03
N ASP A 74 -7.45 -10.45 -11.45
CA ASP A 74 -7.95 -11.18 -12.63
C ASP A 74 -7.61 -12.68 -12.60
N GLY A 75 -7.68 -13.30 -11.42
CA GLY A 75 -7.42 -14.73 -11.23
C GLY A 75 -5.94 -15.14 -11.26
N PHE A 76 -5.01 -14.21 -11.35
CA PHE A 76 -3.58 -14.52 -11.25
C PHE A 76 -3.26 -15.34 -10.00
N PRO A 77 -2.27 -16.25 -10.04
CA PRO A 77 -1.91 -17.05 -8.87
C PRO A 77 -1.35 -16.17 -7.74
N ILE A 78 -1.83 -16.43 -6.52
CA ILE A 78 -1.25 -15.85 -5.31
C ILE A 78 -0.18 -16.81 -4.80
N SER A 79 1.03 -16.31 -4.68
CA SER A 79 2.22 -17.07 -4.34
C SER A 79 2.59 -16.93 -2.86
N THR A 80 3.42 -17.84 -2.36
CA THR A 80 4.07 -17.70 -1.07
C THR A 80 5.36 -16.85 -1.17
N PRO A 81 5.82 -16.22 -0.09
CA PRO A 81 7.08 -15.48 -0.09
C PRO A 81 8.28 -16.34 -0.55
N ASN A 82 8.36 -17.59 -0.09
CA ASN A 82 9.48 -18.51 -0.33
C ASN A 82 9.56 -19.08 -1.76
N GLY A 83 8.56 -18.83 -2.62
CA GLY A 83 8.60 -19.26 -4.02
C GLY A 83 9.68 -18.51 -4.81
N LEU A 84 10.12 -19.13 -5.92
CA LEU A 84 11.10 -18.50 -6.83
C LEU A 84 10.61 -17.13 -7.32
N PRO A 85 11.51 -16.15 -7.48
CA PRO A 85 11.15 -14.87 -8.05
C PRO A 85 10.83 -15.01 -9.54
N CYS A 86 9.87 -14.23 -10.01
CA CYS A 86 9.62 -13.96 -11.42
C CYS A 86 10.33 -12.69 -11.87
N LYS A 87 10.15 -12.32 -13.12
CA LYS A 87 10.68 -11.06 -13.65
C LYS A 87 10.13 -9.85 -12.90
N ILE A 88 8.86 -9.91 -12.52
CA ILE A 88 8.14 -8.88 -11.77
C ILE A 88 7.54 -9.52 -10.53
N ASN A 89 7.77 -8.93 -9.37
CA ASN A 89 7.32 -9.46 -8.09
C ASN A 89 6.61 -8.36 -7.29
N PHE A 90 5.38 -8.64 -6.85
CA PHE A 90 4.59 -7.72 -6.03
C PHE A 90 4.37 -8.30 -4.64
N TYR A 91 4.53 -7.45 -3.63
CA TYR A 91 4.39 -7.80 -2.22
C TYR A 91 3.49 -6.79 -1.52
N THR A 92 2.47 -7.27 -0.82
CA THR A 92 1.67 -6.46 0.09
C THR A 92 2.23 -6.54 1.52
N SER A 93 1.58 -5.88 2.48
CA SER A 93 2.01 -5.85 3.88
C SER A 93 2.25 -7.23 4.51
N THR A 94 1.62 -8.28 4.01
CA THR A 94 1.87 -9.67 4.44
C THR A 94 3.31 -10.14 4.27
N ALA A 95 4.08 -9.50 3.39
CA ALA A 95 5.48 -9.84 3.12
C ALA A 95 6.46 -8.73 3.52
N PHE A 96 5.98 -7.68 4.20
CA PHE A 96 6.86 -6.61 4.69
C PHE A 96 7.64 -7.06 5.92
N GLU A 97 7.09 -8.01 6.68
CA GLU A 97 7.67 -8.58 7.88
C GLU A 97 7.70 -10.12 7.80
N GLY A 98 8.62 -10.72 8.53
CA GLY A 98 8.62 -12.17 8.78
C GLY A 98 9.01 -13.08 7.61
N CYS A 99 9.51 -12.55 6.47
CA CYS A 99 9.99 -13.38 5.38
C CYS A 99 11.31 -12.89 4.82
N ASP A 100 12.14 -13.81 4.35
CA ASP A 100 13.33 -13.52 3.57
C ASP A 100 13.10 -13.88 2.10
N LEU A 101 13.48 -12.97 1.21
CA LEU A 101 13.39 -13.15 -0.24
C LEU A 101 14.80 -13.29 -0.78
N PHE A 102 15.04 -14.29 -1.62
CA PHE A 102 16.36 -14.57 -2.18
C PHE A 102 16.35 -14.27 -3.68
N ASP A 103 17.09 -13.23 -4.09
CA ASP A 103 17.25 -12.87 -5.49
C ASP A 103 18.51 -12.03 -5.72
N LYS A 104 19.55 -12.65 -6.30
CA LYS A 104 20.80 -11.95 -6.62
C LYS A 104 20.65 -10.82 -7.63
N ALA A 105 19.63 -10.89 -8.47
CA ALA A 105 19.31 -9.88 -9.47
C ALA A 105 18.13 -8.96 -9.07
N GLY A 106 17.62 -9.08 -7.85
CA GLY A 106 16.45 -8.33 -7.39
C GLY A 106 16.73 -6.86 -7.13
N ARG A 107 15.95 -5.95 -7.72
CA ARG A 107 15.91 -4.52 -7.38
C ARG A 107 14.66 -4.19 -6.59
N ILE A 108 14.82 -3.42 -5.53
CA ILE A 108 13.77 -3.07 -4.58
C ILE A 108 13.13 -1.73 -4.96
N TYR A 109 11.81 -1.77 -5.12
CA TYR A 109 10.96 -0.61 -5.32
C TYR A 109 9.88 -0.57 -4.23
N ILE A 110 9.76 0.55 -3.55
CA ILE A 110 8.67 0.82 -2.62
C ILE A 110 7.71 1.76 -3.34
N VAL A 111 6.41 1.50 -3.24
CA VAL A 111 5.40 2.30 -3.94
C VAL A 111 4.39 2.84 -2.95
N SER A 112 4.25 4.17 -2.92
CA SER A 112 3.25 4.89 -2.12
C SER A 112 2.44 5.82 -3.03
N ASP A 113 1.12 5.70 -2.96
CA ASP A 113 0.22 6.61 -3.65
C ASP A 113 -0.41 7.57 -2.62
N GLY A 114 -0.04 8.84 -2.70
CA GLY A 114 -0.51 9.87 -1.76
C GLY A 114 -2.02 10.10 -1.79
N THR A 115 -2.71 9.64 -2.84
CA THR A 115 -4.18 9.69 -2.92
C THR A 115 -4.85 8.50 -2.22
N ALA A 116 -4.09 7.44 -1.91
CA ALA A 116 -4.57 6.20 -1.30
C ALA A 116 -3.88 5.98 0.05
N THR A 117 -4.47 6.48 1.11
CA THR A 117 -3.90 6.48 2.48
C THR A 117 -3.39 5.10 2.92
N HIS A 118 -4.07 4.01 2.55
CA HIS A 118 -3.66 2.64 2.90
C HIS A 118 -2.39 2.17 2.19
N SER A 119 -1.97 2.85 1.12
CA SER A 119 -0.74 2.54 0.38
C SER A 119 0.48 3.29 0.92
N MET A 120 0.27 4.27 1.80
CA MET A 120 1.35 5.04 2.40
C MET A 120 2.03 4.21 3.50
N LEU A 121 3.34 4.21 3.49
CA LEU A 121 4.16 3.40 4.39
C LEU A 121 4.89 4.30 5.37
N ASP A 122 4.99 3.84 6.62
CA ASP A 122 5.80 4.51 7.62
C ASP A 122 7.29 4.37 7.26
N VAL A 123 7.96 5.50 7.11
CA VAL A 123 9.38 5.55 6.71
C VAL A 123 10.27 4.89 7.76
N SER A 124 9.95 5.04 9.04
CA SER A 124 10.84 4.56 10.09
C SER A 124 10.82 3.04 10.28
N PRO A 125 9.71 2.36 10.64
CA PRO A 125 9.73 0.92 10.78
C PRO A 125 9.61 0.17 9.44
N THR A 126 8.59 0.50 8.63
CA THR A 126 8.21 -0.35 7.48
C THR A 126 9.24 -0.31 6.36
N ILE A 127 9.75 0.87 6.01
CA ILE A 127 10.76 0.98 4.94
C ILE A 127 12.07 0.30 5.34
N ARG A 128 12.48 0.40 6.61
CA ARG A 128 13.66 -0.31 7.12
C ARG A 128 13.49 -1.84 7.05
N GLN A 129 12.31 -2.33 7.38
CA GLN A 129 12.00 -3.77 7.28
C GLN A 129 12.06 -4.25 5.83
N ILE A 130 11.43 -3.53 4.90
CA ILE A 130 11.47 -3.84 3.47
C ILE A 130 12.92 -3.83 2.94
N ALA A 131 13.73 -2.88 3.40
CA ALA A 131 15.12 -2.74 2.98
C ALA A 131 15.96 -4.00 3.20
N GLY A 132 15.64 -4.79 4.23
CA GLY A 132 16.31 -6.03 4.56
C GLY A 132 15.70 -7.29 3.94
N ARG A 133 14.58 -7.20 3.20
CA ARG A 133 13.85 -8.40 2.75
C ARG A 133 14.54 -9.18 1.66
N ILE A 134 15.11 -8.52 0.65
CA ILE A 134 15.82 -9.24 -0.40
C ILE A 134 17.26 -9.49 0.03
N ARG A 135 17.53 -10.75 0.33
CA ARG A 135 18.87 -11.24 0.67
C ARG A 135 19.68 -11.48 -0.61
N ASP A 136 20.98 -11.46 -0.50
CA ASP A 136 21.95 -11.76 -1.58
C ASP A 136 21.86 -10.87 -2.83
N THR A 137 21.03 -9.83 -2.83
CA THR A 137 20.99 -8.94 -3.97
C THR A 137 22.29 -8.15 -4.14
N ARG A 138 22.77 -8.08 -5.38
CA ARG A 138 23.92 -7.24 -5.76
C ARG A 138 23.59 -5.74 -5.75
N TYR A 139 22.31 -5.38 -5.76
CA TYR A 139 21.87 -3.99 -5.78
C TYR A 139 21.71 -3.46 -4.36
N LYS A 140 22.42 -2.38 -4.05
CA LYS A 140 22.43 -1.74 -2.72
C LYS A 140 21.59 -0.46 -2.66
N GLU A 141 20.70 -0.30 -3.63
CA GLU A 141 19.81 0.84 -3.75
C GLU A 141 18.34 0.39 -3.64
N ILE A 142 17.55 1.17 -2.93
CA ILE A 142 16.08 1.07 -2.89
C ILE A 142 15.51 2.30 -3.55
N THR A 143 14.56 2.14 -4.46
CA THR A 143 13.84 3.25 -5.06
C THR A 143 12.46 3.37 -4.43
N HIS A 144 12.14 4.51 -3.82
CA HIS A 144 10.80 4.82 -3.35
C HIS A 144 10.09 5.69 -4.39
N ILE A 145 9.12 5.10 -5.08
CA ILE A 145 8.23 5.75 -6.04
C ILE A 145 7.02 6.27 -5.25
N PHE A 146 6.80 7.58 -5.23
CA PHE A 146 5.70 8.15 -4.48
C PHE A 146 5.06 9.34 -5.22
N SER A 147 3.77 9.56 -4.97
CA SER A 147 3.08 10.81 -5.30
C SER A 147 2.87 11.66 -4.05
N GLU A 148 2.66 12.94 -4.24
CA GLU A 148 2.33 13.83 -3.11
C GLU A 148 1.04 13.39 -2.43
N SER A 149 0.98 13.62 -1.13
CA SER A 149 -0.24 13.40 -0.36
C SER A 149 -1.36 14.34 -0.83
N ARG A 150 -2.59 14.03 -0.44
CA ARG A 150 -3.78 14.89 -0.66
C ARG A 150 -3.66 16.28 0.00
N TYR A 151 -2.70 16.46 0.90
CA TYR A 151 -2.44 17.74 1.54
C TYR A 151 -1.50 18.56 0.65
N GLY A 152 -1.97 19.73 0.19
CA GLY A 152 -1.16 20.65 -0.59
C GLY A 152 0.06 21.15 0.20
N ARG A 153 1.08 21.61 -0.51
CA ARG A 153 2.30 22.17 0.12
C ARG A 153 2.02 23.39 0.99
N ASP A 154 0.91 24.06 0.75
CA ASP A 154 0.50 25.29 1.44
C ASP A 154 -0.19 25.02 2.78
N VAL A 155 -0.49 23.77 3.12
CA VAL A 155 -1.12 23.39 4.38
C VAL A 155 -0.06 23.28 5.47
N SER A 156 -0.03 24.22 6.40
CA SER A 156 0.84 24.14 7.56
C SER A 156 0.41 23.01 8.52
N TYR A 157 1.36 22.55 9.35
CA TYR A 157 1.04 21.54 10.37
C TYR A 157 -0.06 21.99 11.32
N ALA A 158 -0.10 23.28 11.67
CA ALA A 158 -1.14 23.83 12.53
C ALA A 158 -2.53 23.76 11.88
N GLN A 159 -2.64 24.09 10.59
CA GLN A 159 -3.88 23.98 9.83
C GLN A 159 -4.32 22.52 9.68
N PHE A 160 -3.39 21.61 9.36
CA PHE A 160 -3.66 20.20 9.30
C PHE A 160 -4.17 19.66 10.63
N LYS A 161 -3.48 19.98 11.75
CA LYS A 161 -3.85 19.56 13.10
C LYS A 161 -5.25 20.06 13.45
N ALA A 162 -5.54 21.33 13.27
CA ALA A 162 -6.85 21.92 13.57
C ALA A 162 -7.98 21.28 12.72
N SER A 163 -7.73 21.02 11.44
CA SER A 163 -8.67 20.31 10.58
C SER A 163 -8.92 18.88 11.05
N THR A 164 -7.86 18.16 11.44
CA THR A 164 -7.94 16.78 11.92
C THR A 164 -8.68 16.71 13.27
N GLU A 165 -8.38 17.60 14.22
CA GLU A 165 -9.09 17.70 15.50
C GLU A 165 -10.59 17.94 15.28
N LYS A 166 -10.95 18.82 14.36
CA LYS A 166 -12.36 19.10 14.03
C LYS A 166 -13.08 17.87 13.44
N GLU A 167 -12.39 17.08 12.63
CA GLU A 167 -12.97 15.82 12.08
C GLU A 167 -13.10 14.74 13.17
N ILE A 168 -12.17 14.68 14.11
CA ILE A 168 -12.23 13.78 15.28
C ILE A 168 -13.43 14.15 16.17
N ASP A 169 -13.58 15.42 16.49
CA ASP A 169 -14.72 15.90 17.29
C ASP A 169 -16.06 15.53 16.65
N LYS A 170 -16.15 15.65 15.33
CA LYS A 170 -17.36 15.22 14.61
C LYS A 170 -17.59 13.72 14.72
N ALA A 171 -16.53 12.92 14.53
CA ALA A 171 -16.61 11.47 14.64
C ALA A 171 -17.01 11.04 16.06
N GLU A 172 -16.46 11.63 17.09
CA GLU A 172 -16.81 11.35 18.49
C GLU A 172 -18.27 11.72 18.81
N ARG A 173 -18.76 12.88 18.34
CA ARG A 173 -20.16 13.25 18.50
C ARG A 173 -21.09 12.26 17.81
N PHE A 174 -20.75 11.85 16.59
CA PHE A 174 -21.53 10.85 15.88
C PHE A 174 -21.54 9.51 16.64
N LEU A 175 -20.40 9.05 17.14
CA LEU A 175 -20.33 7.81 17.92
C LEU A 175 -21.13 7.84 19.20
N LYS A 176 -21.19 9.01 19.88
CA LYS A 176 -22.08 9.21 21.04
C LYS A 176 -23.55 9.10 20.66
N LEU A 177 -23.97 9.72 19.54
CA LEU A 177 -25.34 9.60 19.04
C LEU A 177 -25.67 8.15 18.63
N TYR A 178 -24.75 7.48 17.95
CA TYR A 178 -24.90 6.07 17.59
C TYR A 178 -25.06 5.18 18.83
N ALA A 179 -24.27 5.39 19.86
CA ALA A 179 -24.35 4.64 21.12
C ALA A 179 -25.68 4.85 21.86
N ALA A 180 -26.27 6.04 21.75
CA ALA A 180 -27.56 6.39 22.36
C ALA A 180 -28.76 5.97 21.50
N ALA A 181 -28.58 5.53 20.27
CA ALA A 181 -29.67 5.11 19.39
C ALA A 181 -30.26 3.76 19.85
N GLU A 182 -31.55 3.55 19.58
CA GLU A 182 -32.23 2.29 19.82
C GLU A 182 -31.63 1.16 18.97
N GLU A 183 -31.60 -0.05 19.51
CA GLU A 183 -30.87 -1.19 18.90
C GLU A 183 -31.41 -1.57 17.51
N ASP A 184 -32.72 -1.42 17.28
CA ASP A 184 -33.38 -1.68 16.00
C ASP A 184 -33.05 -0.63 14.93
N LEU A 185 -32.67 0.58 15.33
CA LEU A 185 -32.30 1.66 14.41
C LEU A 185 -30.81 1.61 14.02
N LYS A 186 -29.94 1.04 14.85
CA LYS A 186 -28.48 0.99 14.62
C LYS A 186 -28.08 0.40 13.26
N PRO A 187 -28.69 -0.68 12.75
CA PRO A 187 -28.36 -1.23 11.43
C PRO A 187 -28.61 -0.27 10.26
N SER A 188 -29.56 0.66 10.45
CA SER A 188 -29.90 1.66 9.42
C SER A 188 -29.03 2.91 9.44
N ILE A 189 -28.20 3.09 10.48
CA ILE A 189 -27.34 4.25 10.64
C ILE A 189 -26.05 4.05 9.83
N TYR A 190 -25.89 4.83 8.78
CA TYR A 190 -24.72 4.83 7.93
C TYR A 190 -23.86 6.08 8.13
N THR A 191 -22.55 5.94 8.03
CA THR A 191 -21.61 7.06 8.03
C THR A 191 -20.45 6.83 7.06
N ASP A 192 -20.01 7.89 6.42
CA ASP A 192 -18.79 7.96 5.61
C ASP A 192 -17.69 8.82 6.27
N MET A 193 -17.92 9.23 7.52
CA MET A 193 -16.99 10.07 8.26
C MET A 193 -15.59 9.47 8.32
N ASN A 194 -14.60 10.34 8.18
CA ASN A 194 -13.21 10.00 8.46
C ASN A 194 -13.06 9.62 9.94
N TYR A 195 -12.05 8.77 10.22
CA TYR A 195 -11.72 8.32 11.56
C TYR A 195 -12.77 7.47 12.29
N ILE A 196 -13.79 6.98 11.61
CA ILE A 196 -14.71 5.94 12.12
C ILE A 196 -14.42 4.61 11.46
N ASN A 197 -14.18 3.58 12.27
CA ASN A 197 -14.17 2.20 11.80
C ASN A 197 -15.62 1.74 11.63
N LYS A 198 -16.06 1.64 10.38
CA LYS A 198 -17.45 1.29 10.02
C LYS A 198 -17.90 -0.11 10.45
N LYS A 199 -16.95 -1.03 10.69
CA LYS A 199 -17.27 -2.40 11.13
C LYS A 199 -17.55 -2.48 12.63
N THR A 200 -16.76 -1.73 13.42
CA THR A 200 -16.84 -1.76 14.88
C THR A 200 -17.57 -0.56 15.45
N MET A 201 -17.88 0.44 14.63
CA MET A 201 -18.46 1.73 15.03
C MET A 201 -17.68 2.36 16.19
N THR A 202 -16.37 2.43 16.02
CA THR A 202 -15.41 3.01 16.98
C THR A 202 -14.49 4.00 16.27
N LEU A 203 -13.80 4.84 17.06
CA LEU A 203 -12.79 5.76 16.51
C LEU A 203 -11.64 4.98 15.87
N ASP A 204 -11.33 5.27 14.61
CA ASP A 204 -10.23 4.64 13.87
C ASP A 204 -8.88 5.33 14.21
N ARG A 205 -8.32 4.95 15.35
CA ARG A 205 -7.03 5.47 15.82
C ARG A 205 -5.86 5.12 14.91
N ASN A 206 -5.95 4.02 14.18
CA ASN A 206 -4.89 3.61 13.24
C ASN A 206 -4.84 4.55 12.04
N ARG A 207 -5.99 4.90 11.48
CA ARG A 207 -6.08 5.88 10.41
C ARG A 207 -5.58 7.25 10.83
N LEU A 208 -5.98 7.69 12.03
CA LEU A 208 -5.52 8.95 12.60
C LEU A 208 -3.99 8.97 12.74
N LYS A 209 -3.42 7.92 13.31
CA LYS A 209 -1.95 7.78 13.46
C LYS A 209 -1.25 7.81 12.11
N LEU A 210 -1.80 7.13 11.12
CA LEU A 210 -1.26 7.09 9.76
C LEU A 210 -1.31 8.47 9.09
N ASP A 211 -2.42 9.19 9.18
CA ASP A 211 -2.55 10.55 8.63
C ASP A 211 -1.57 11.53 9.28
N MET A 212 -1.38 11.43 10.61
CA MET A 212 -0.40 12.24 11.34
C MET A 212 1.04 11.95 10.94
N LEU A 213 1.40 10.68 10.71
CA LEU A 213 2.72 10.29 10.23
C LEU A 213 2.96 10.78 8.80
N ASN A 214 1.98 10.62 7.94
CA ASN A 214 2.08 10.99 6.52
C ASN A 214 2.14 12.52 6.30
N PHE A 215 1.63 13.30 7.23
CA PHE A 215 1.78 14.75 7.16
C PHE A 215 3.19 15.23 7.53
N ARG A 216 3.90 14.46 8.37
CA ARG A 216 5.26 14.78 8.82
C ARG A 216 6.35 14.35 7.84
N ASN A 217 6.05 13.43 6.94
CA ASN A 217 6.97 12.91 5.94
C ASN A 217 6.69 13.52 4.55
#